data_9d14c81f617b4bd4169f581e296690be
#
_entry.id   9d14c81f617b4bd4169f581e296690be
#
_cell.length_a   1.000
_cell.length_b   1.000
_cell.length_c   1.000
_cell.angle_alpha   90.00
_cell.angle_beta   90.00
_cell.angle_gamma   90.00
#
_symmetry.space_group_name_H-M   'P 1'
#
loop_
_entity.id
_entity.type
_entity.pdbx_description
1 polymer ?
#
loop_
_entity_poly.entity_id
_entity_poly.type
_entity_poly.pdbx_seq_one_letter_code
_entity_poly.pdbx_strand_id
1 'polypeptide(L)'
;ESANADLEGISSSLLPANFREYFDSLKLYLPSTIANLEELNDIFSLSSDLLGHSSEKRYVVLFQNNNEIRATGGFIGSFALFDVYQGKIVNLEIPKGGLYDLEAGQGPRLKAPQALSLINSGFNIWDANWWYDFPTSAQKIIWFYQQAGASSLDGVIAINANVLAELLAVLGPVSLEDYGITINQENIFDVLQEEVELNYDEELNQPKAVIADLVPIVLEKLLSNNDKHKEVVEVFAKTLASKDIQIYSENKVTQDSLVNFGWSGKSLDYNKDYLAVINTNIAGGKTDNNIYQTIDHQARISVNGEIINTLKITRSNKAEEEALFGGLYGGNTSYLRIYTPLNSEFIEAVGFDKIPDNYFAGNENAQIDKDLAQEEIKMIDNNSATEIYTSLNKTVFANWMTLAPGETKTVLIKYKLPFRLDLGDPLVNNWWQKMFKKNVNLDNYSLVVQSQSGLKNNLLNSSVILPDNVKLIFNN
;
A
#
# COMPACT_ATOMS: atom_id res chain seq x y z
N GLU A 1 -8.23 19.88 -28.64
CA GLU A 1 -9.06 18.80 -29.21
C GLU A 1 -9.48 19.10 -30.67
N SER A 2 -10.07 20.27 -30.99
CA SER A 2 -10.47 20.57 -32.37
C SER A 2 -9.31 20.56 -33.35
N ALA A 3 -8.16 21.12 -33.00
CA ALA A 3 -6.94 21.10 -33.84
C ALA A 3 -6.40 19.71 -34.14
N ASN A 4 -6.53 18.76 -33.19
CA ASN A 4 -6.10 17.35 -33.41
C ASN A 4 -7.03 16.63 -34.40
N ALA A 5 -8.35 16.81 -34.26
CA ALA A 5 -9.33 16.27 -35.19
C ALA A 5 -9.14 16.84 -36.62
N ASP A 6 -8.83 18.12 -36.72
CA ASP A 6 -8.56 18.76 -38.01
C ASP A 6 -7.26 18.23 -38.66
N LEU A 7 -6.23 18.00 -37.85
CA LEU A 7 -4.95 17.43 -38.31
C LEU A 7 -5.06 15.98 -38.77
N GLU A 8 -5.88 15.15 -38.10
CA GLU A 8 -6.12 13.76 -38.50
C GLU A 8 -6.74 13.68 -39.91
N GLY A 9 -7.62 14.60 -40.26
CA GLY A 9 -8.29 14.66 -41.57
C GLY A 9 -7.39 15.08 -42.76
N ILE A 10 -6.18 15.63 -42.49
CA ILE A 10 -5.29 16.14 -43.53
C ILE A 10 -4.21 15.08 -43.84
N SER A 11 -4.06 14.70 -45.13
CA SER A 11 -2.94 13.85 -45.58
C SER A 11 -1.70 14.68 -45.79
N SER A 12 -0.54 14.25 -45.23
CA SER A 12 0.75 14.90 -45.47
C SER A 12 1.15 14.95 -46.94
N SER A 13 0.62 14.03 -47.77
CA SER A 13 0.85 14.02 -49.20
C SER A 13 0.31 15.24 -49.94
N LEU A 14 -0.66 15.97 -49.34
CA LEU A 14 -1.20 17.20 -49.91
C LEU A 14 -0.34 18.42 -49.65
N LEU A 15 0.67 18.30 -48.79
CA LEU A 15 1.56 19.38 -48.43
C LEU A 15 2.82 19.42 -49.33
N PRO A 16 3.43 20.62 -49.53
CA PRO A 16 4.75 20.70 -50.17
C PRO A 16 5.79 19.85 -49.46
N ALA A 17 6.74 19.26 -50.22
CA ALA A 17 7.67 18.26 -49.72
C ALA A 17 8.46 18.71 -48.49
N ASN A 18 8.83 19.99 -48.42
CA ASN A 18 9.58 20.60 -47.30
C ASN A 18 8.76 20.73 -45.98
N PHE A 19 7.43 20.59 -46.01
CA PHE A 19 6.58 20.68 -44.82
C PHE A 19 6.07 19.31 -44.32
N ARG A 20 6.23 18.25 -45.12
CA ARG A 20 5.69 16.91 -44.79
C ARG A 20 6.25 16.36 -43.50
N GLU A 21 7.57 16.40 -43.35
CA GLU A 21 8.30 15.89 -42.19
C GLU A 21 7.87 16.61 -40.89
N TYR A 22 7.77 17.94 -40.95
CA TYR A 22 7.27 18.73 -39.80
C TYR A 22 5.81 18.41 -39.45
N PHE A 23 4.99 18.21 -40.45
CA PHE A 23 3.57 17.90 -40.26
C PHE A 23 3.38 16.48 -39.74
N ASP A 24 4.12 15.50 -40.20
CA ASP A 24 4.10 14.13 -39.70
C ASP A 24 4.62 14.09 -38.26
N SER A 25 5.67 14.84 -37.93
CA SER A 25 6.15 15.02 -36.55
C SER A 25 5.09 15.65 -35.64
N LEU A 26 4.40 16.69 -36.13
CA LEU A 26 3.31 17.32 -35.38
C LEU A 26 2.18 16.34 -35.10
N LYS A 27 1.75 15.56 -36.11
CA LYS A 27 0.75 14.49 -35.93
C LYS A 27 1.17 13.43 -34.92
N LEU A 28 2.45 13.11 -34.87
CA LEU A 28 2.98 12.11 -33.95
C LEU A 28 3.00 12.61 -32.48
N TYR A 29 3.41 13.88 -32.27
CA TYR A 29 3.64 14.38 -30.92
C TYR A 29 2.45 15.18 -30.33
N LEU A 30 1.59 15.76 -31.16
CA LEU A 30 0.48 16.59 -30.65
C LEU A 30 -0.49 15.83 -29.76
N PRO A 31 -0.91 14.58 -30.06
CA PRO A 31 -1.81 13.83 -29.18
C PRO A 31 -1.22 13.60 -27.79
N SER A 32 0.05 13.19 -27.71
CA SER A 32 0.73 12.98 -26.42
C SER A 32 0.93 14.32 -25.66
N THR A 33 1.20 15.40 -26.37
CA THR A 33 1.32 16.72 -25.74
C THR A 33 -0.01 17.20 -25.17
N ILE A 34 -1.12 17.00 -25.88
CA ILE A 34 -2.46 17.32 -25.37
C ILE A 34 -2.78 16.49 -24.14
N ALA A 35 -2.57 15.16 -24.20
CA ALA A 35 -2.81 14.27 -23.05
C ALA A 35 -1.99 14.70 -21.82
N ASN A 36 -0.71 15.05 -21.99
CA ASN A 36 0.12 15.52 -20.89
C ASN A 36 -0.38 16.86 -20.30
N LEU A 37 -0.90 17.77 -21.14
CA LEU A 37 -1.46 19.03 -20.66
C LEU A 37 -2.79 18.82 -19.94
N GLU A 38 -3.63 17.90 -20.38
CA GLU A 38 -4.86 17.49 -19.70
C GLU A 38 -4.53 16.88 -18.33
N GLU A 39 -3.57 15.95 -18.26
CA GLU A 39 -3.11 15.36 -17.00
C GLU A 39 -2.56 16.42 -16.03
N LEU A 40 -1.77 17.39 -16.52
CA LEU A 40 -1.30 18.51 -15.70
C LEU A 40 -2.47 19.37 -15.19
N ASN A 41 -3.45 19.66 -16.01
CA ASN A 41 -4.65 20.40 -15.60
C ASN A 41 -5.42 19.65 -14.50
N ASP A 42 -5.55 18.34 -14.61
CA ASP A 42 -6.21 17.50 -13.62
C ASP A 42 -5.43 17.48 -12.29
N ILE A 43 -4.10 17.41 -12.34
CA ILE A 43 -3.23 17.52 -11.15
C ILE A 43 -3.40 18.89 -10.48
N PHE A 44 -3.43 20.00 -11.26
CA PHE A 44 -3.65 21.32 -10.70
C PHE A 44 -5.05 21.47 -10.08
N SER A 45 -6.07 20.92 -10.73
CA SER A 45 -7.44 20.94 -10.20
C SER A 45 -7.53 20.15 -8.89
N LEU A 46 -6.98 18.96 -8.84
CA LEU A 46 -6.89 18.11 -7.64
C LEU A 46 -6.13 18.83 -6.52
N SER A 47 -4.95 19.36 -6.83
CA SER A 47 -4.12 20.10 -5.85
C SER A 47 -4.85 21.34 -5.32
N SER A 48 -5.56 22.05 -6.17
CA SER A 48 -6.36 23.23 -5.80
C SER A 48 -7.47 22.86 -4.79
N ASP A 49 -8.17 21.74 -4.99
CA ASP A 49 -9.19 21.28 -4.04
C ASP A 49 -8.56 20.82 -2.72
N LEU A 50 -7.52 19.99 -2.78
CA LEU A 50 -6.80 19.49 -1.59
C LEU A 50 -6.22 20.64 -0.75
N LEU A 51 -5.74 21.70 -1.38
CA LEU A 51 -5.18 22.88 -0.72
C LEU A 51 -6.24 23.92 -0.31
N GLY A 52 -7.51 23.57 -0.37
CA GLY A 52 -8.58 24.39 0.18
C GLY A 52 -8.83 25.70 -0.60
N HIS A 53 -8.74 25.68 -1.94
CA HIS A 53 -8.95 26.90 -2.74
C HIS A 53 -10.32 27.55 -2.50
N SER A 54 -11.38 26.75 -2.43
CA SER A 54 -12.77 27.23 -2.32
C SER A 54 -13.30 27.24 -0.88
N SER A 55 -12.78 26.37 -0.01
CA SER A 55 -13.17 26.24 1.39
C SER A 55 -12.00 25.70 2.19
N GLU A 56 -11.98 26.02 3.48
CA GLU A 56 -11.03 25.40 4.41
C GLU A 56 -11.17 23.89 4.40
N LYS A 57 -10.05 23.19 4.44
CA LYS A 57 -9.95 21.72 4.48
C LYS A 57 -9.22 21.31 5.74
N ARG A 58 -9.77 20.30 6.41
CA ARG A 58 -9.20 19.69 7.60
C ARG A 58 -8.82 18.23 7.36
N TYR A 59 -7.56 17.92 7.56
CA TYR A 59 -7.01 16.57 7.41
C TYR A 59 -6.44 16.04 8.73
N VAL A 60 -6.57 14.73 8.92
CA VAL A 60 -5.68 13.98 9.80
C VAL A 60 -4.50 13.49 8.96
N VAL A 61 -3.30 13.88 9.33
CA VAL A 61 -2.04 13.38 8.77
C VAL A 61 -1.49 12.33 9.70
N LEU A 62 -1.37 11.10 9.22
CA LEU A 62 -0.87 9.95 9.99
C LEU A 62 0.61 9.75 9.72
N PHE A 63 1.42 9.70 10.79
CA PHE A 63 2.83 9.34 10.69
C PHE A 63 3.00 7.86 10.98
N GLN A 64 3.37 7.10 9.94
CA GLN A 64 3.48 5.65 9.97
C GLN A 64 4.94 5.20 10.07
N ASN A 65 5.24 4.37 11.07
CA ASN A 65 6.56 3.78 11.24
C ASN A 65 6.65 2.45 10.45
N ASN A 66 7.24 2.47 9.27
CA ASN A 66 7.38 1.28 8.43
C ASN A 66 8.52 0.32 8.85
N ASN A 67 9.24 0.60 9.95
CA ASN A 67 10.05 -0.42 10.63
C ASN A 67 9.19 -1.41 11.44
N GLU A 68 7.89 -1.09 11.62
CA GLU A 68 6.84 -1.98 12.09
C GLU A 68 5.73 -1.98 11.03
N ILE A 69 5.90 -2.83 10.00
CA ILE A 69 5.05 -2.80 8.82
C ILE A 69 3.58 -3.12 9.15
N ARG A 70 2.67 -2.34 8.62
CA ARG A 70 1.21 -2.56 8.63
C ARG A 70 0.68 -2.51 7.20
N ALA A 71 -0.58 -2.85 7.02
CA ALA A 71 -1.14 -3.04 5.68
C ALA A 71 -1.03 -1.81 4.77
N THR A 72 -1.15 -0.59 5.29
CA THR A 72 -1.02 0.66 4.53
C THR A 72 0.36 1.31 4.59
N GLY A 73 1.36 0.63 5.16
CA GLY A 73 2.72 1.15 5.27
C GLY A 73 3.35 0.78 6.60
N GLY A 74 3.12 1.54 7.67
CA GLY A 74 3.68 1.27 8.99
C GLY A 74 2.67 1.42 10.12
N PHE A 75 3.11 1.07 11.33
CA PHE A 75 2.34 1.32 12.55
C PHE A 75 2.05 2.82 12.69
N ILE A 76 0.79 3.18 12.97
CA ILE A 76 0.39 4.57 13.18
C ILE A 76 0.83 5.01 14.57
N GLY A 77 2.00 5.64 14.63
CA GLY A 77 2.60 6.04 15.91
C GLY A 77 2.16 7.43 16.39
N SER A 78 1.88 8.34 15.46
CA SER A 78 1.53 9.73 15.73
C SER A 78 0.65 10.29 14.62
N PHE A 79 0.04 11.46 14.87
CA PHE A 79 -0.76 12.16 13.88
C PHE A 79 -0.63 13.66 14.04
N ALA A 80 -1.07 14.40 13.00
CA ALA A 80 -1.28 15.83 13.05
C ALA A 80 -2.69 16.18 12.58
N LEU A 81 -3.27 17.23 13.15
CA LEU A 81 -4.40 17.94 12.56
C LEU A 81 -3.84 19.06 11.68
N PHE A 82 -4.24 19.08 10.44
CA PHE A 82 -3.74 19.99 9.43
C PHE A 82 -4.89 20.68 8.74
N ASP A 83 -5.03 21.99 9.02
CA ASP A 83 -6.05 22.83 8.38
C ASP A 83 -5.38 23.69 7.31
N VAL A 84 -5.93 23.66 6.09
CA VAL A 84 -5.42 24.40 4.94
C VAL A 84 -6.53 25.21 4.27
N TYR A 85 -6.23 26.46 3.95
CA TYR A 85 -7.13 27.36 3.22
C TYR A 85 -6.34 28.21 2.22
N GLN A 86 -6.77 28.22 0.96
CA GLN A 86 -6.13 28.95 -0.13
C GLN A 86 -4.61 28.70 -0.23
N GLY A 87 -4.22 27.44 -0.07
CA GLY A 87 -2.82 26.99 -0.13
C GLY A 87 -1.98 27.39 1.08
N LYS A 88 -2.59 27.93 2.13
CA LYS A 88 -1.88 28.33 3.37
C LYS A 88 -2.29 27.41 4.51
N ILE A 89 -1.32 27.03 5.31
CA ILE A 89 -1.55 26.32 6.57
C ILE A 89 -2.22 27.31 7.53
N VAL A 90 -3.43 26.99 7.97
CA VAL A 90 -4.22 27.77 8.92
C VAL A 90 -4.00 27.27 10.33
N ASN A 91 -3.89 25.95 10.49
CA ASN A 91 -3.61 25.30 11.76
C ASN A 91 -2.76 24.05 11.54
N LEU A 92 -1.86 23.78 12.47
CA LEU A 92 -1.08 22.56 12.58
C LEU A 92 -0.97 22.18 14.05
N GLU A 93 -1.62 21.11 14.43
CA GLU A 93 -1.62 20.59 15.80
C GLU A 93 -1.09 19.15 15.79
N ILE A 94 -0.05 18.89 16.60
CA ILE A 94 0.56 17.55 16.70
C ILE A 94 0.55 17.16 18.18
N PRO A 95 -0.38 16.26 18.59
CA PRO A 95 -0.47 15.84 19.98
C PRO A 95 0.79 15.11 20.43
N LYS A 96 1.38 15.53 21.54
CA LYS A 96 2.64 14.98 22.08
C LYS A 96 2.46 13.57 22.66
N GLY A 97 1.26 13.18 23.08
CA GLY A 97 0.90 11.82 23.47
C GLY A 97 0.57 10.91 22.27
N GLY A 98 0.44 11.48 21.07
CA GLY A 98 0.07 10.76 19.84
C GLY A 98 -1.39 10.33 19.85
N LEU A 99 -1.68 9.16 19.24
CA LEU A 99 -3.05 8.64 19.12
C LEU A 99 -3.67 8.23 20.47
N TYR A 100 -2.85 8.01 21.51
CA TYR A 100 -3.36 7.71 22.86
C TYR A 100 -4.17 8.87 23.44
N ASP A 101 -3.89 10.10 23.03
CA ASP A 101 -4.65 11.29 23.47
C ASP A 101 -6.10 11.26 22.94
N LEU A 102 -6.37 10.57 21.81
CA LEU A 102 -7.71 10.38 21.27
C LEU A 102 -8.47 9.24 21.95
N GLU A 103 -7.77 8.24 22.52
CA GLU A 103 -8.41 7.07 23.13
C GLU A 103 -9.26 7.45 24.36
N ALA A 104 -8.89 8.50 25.06
CA ALA A 104 -9.60 8.97 26.25
C ALA A 104 -11.07 9.39 26.00
N GLY A 105 -11.47 9.61 24.73
CA GLY A 105 -12.83 9.97 24.32
C GLY A 105 -13.78 8.82 24.02
N GLN A 106 -13.34 7.64 24.04
CA GLN A 106 -13.91 6.29 23.86
C GLN A 106 -15.34 6.13 23.33
N GLY A 107 -15.43 5.68 22.10
CA GLY A 107 -16.55 4.97 21.51
C GLY A 107 -16.74 3.52 22.04
N PRO A 108 -17.60 2.70 21.41
CA PRO A 108 -17.80 1.32 21.83
C PRO A 108 -16.49 0.51 21.74
N ARG A 109 -16.28 -0.38 22.73
CA ARG A 109 -15.15 -1.31 22.69
C ARG A 109 -15.35 -2.32 21.56
N LEU A 110 -14.52 -2.24 20.55
CA LEU A 110 -14.51 -3.15 19.42
C LEU A 110 -13.51 -4.29 19.65
N LYS A 111 -13.89 -5.48 19.20
CA LYS A 111 -13.01 -6.64 19.19
C LYS A 111 -11.95 -6.48 18.10
N ALA A 112 -10.68 -6.68 18.44
CA ALA A 112 -9.61 -6.71 17.45
C ALA A 112 -9.79 -7.87 16.46
N PRO A 113 -9.36 -7.74 15.19
CA PRO A 113 -9.13 -8.89 14.33
C PRO A 113 -8.32 -9.96 15.05
N GLN A 114 -8.65 -11.24 14.86
CA GLN A 114 -8.03 -12.32 15.63
C GLN A 114 -6.52 -12.24 15.64
N ALA A 115 -5.89 -11.94 14.48
CA ALA A 115 -4.44 -11.84 14.42
C ALA A 115 -3.88 -10.72 15.31
N LEU A 116 -4.54 -9.55 15.38
CA LEU A 116 -4.13 -8.45 16.26
C LEU A 116 -4.34 -8.77 17.75
N SER A 117 -5.21 -9.71 18.08
CA SER A 117 -5.42 -10.11 19.49
C SER A 117 -4.20 -10.78 20.12
N LEU A 118 -3.14 -11.07 19.31
CA LEU A 118 -1.83 -11.47 19.82
C LEU A 118 -1.16 -10.37 20.67
N ILE A 119 -1.44 -9.11 20.39
CA ILE A 119 -0.85 -7.95 21.10
C ILE A 119 -1.89 -7.09 21.79
N ASN A 120 -3.13 -7.04 21.31
CA ASN A 120 -4.18 -6.20 21.84
C ASN A 120 -5.57 -6.83 21.62
N SER A 121 -6.36 -6.97 22.67
CA SER A 121 -7.71 -7.53 22.57
C SER A 121 -8.75 -6.55 21.98
N GLY A 122 -8.44 -5.25 21.99
CA GLY A 122 -9.30 -4.18 21.45
C GLY A 122 -8.84 -3.71 20.08
N PHE A 123 -9.80 -3.38 19.21
CA PHE A 123 -9.53 -2.72 17.93
C PHE A 123 -9.52 -1.22 18.13
N ASN A 124 -8.39 -0.58 17.94
CA ASN A 124 -8.18 0.83 18.25
C ASN A 124 -7.80 1.62 17.00
N ILE A 125 -7.77 2.95 17.12
CA ILE A 125 -7.46 3.84 16.00
C ILE A 125 -6.07 3.58 15.40
N TRP A 126 -5.05 3.25 16.21
CA TRP A 126 -3.71 2.93 15.73
C TRP A 126 -3.61 1.60 14.98
N ASP A 127 -4.64 0.73 15.07
CA ASP A 127 -4.78 -0.52 14.34
C ASP A 127 -5.70 -0.38 13.12
N ALA A 128 -6.33 0.80 12.91
CA ALA A 128 -7.33 1.04 11.88
C ALA A 128 -6.78 0.92 10.46
N ASN A 129 -5.47 0.89 10.28
CA ASN A 129 -4.80 0.57 9.02
C ASN A 129 -4.67 -0.96 8.79
N TRP A 130 -5.68 -1.71 9.21
CA TRP A 130 -5.79 -3.14 9.05
C TRP A 130 -5.92 -3.58 7.58
N TRP A 131 -6.73 -2.86 6.79
CA TRP A 131 -6.89 -3.14 5.36
C TRP A 131 -5.78 -2.45 4.55
N TYR A 132 -5.25 -3.14 3.51
CA TYR A 132 -4.28 -2.52 2.61
C TYR A 132 -4.93 -1.56 1.60
N ASP A 133 -6.27 -1.60 1.47
CA ASP A 133 -7.08 -0.58 0.81
C ASP A 133 -7.12 0.67 1.69
N PHE A 134 -6.27 1.66 1.37
CA PHE A 134 -6.17 2.82 2.22
C PHE A 134 -7.49 3.60 2.36
N PRO A 135 -8.36 3.75 1.33
CA PRO A 135 -9.68 4.35 1.53
C PRO A 135 -10.52 3.67 2.63
N THR A 136 -10.53 2.34 2.69
CA THR A 136 -11.22 1.60 3.76
C THR A 136 -10.61 1.89 5.14
N SER A 137 -9.29 1.86 5.23
CA SER A 137 -8.56 2.20 6.46
C SER A 137 -8.78 3.64 6.88
N ALA A 138 -8.76 4.59 5.94
CA ALA A 138 -9.00 6.02 6.20
C ALA A 138 -10.42 6.28 6.74
N GLN A 139 -11.43 5.64 6.16
CA GLN A 139 -12.81 5.72 6.66
C GLN A 139 -12.92 5.18 8.10
N LYS A 140 -12.20 4.10 8.42
CA LYS A 140 -12.16 3.57 9.79
C LYS A 140 -11.45 4.54 10.75
N ILE A 141 -10.38 5.20 10.33
CA ILE A 141 -9.69 6.23 11.11
C ILE A 141 -10.62 7.42 11.39
N ILE A 142 -11.33 7.90 10.36
CA ILE A 142 -12.34 8.98 10.50
C ILE A 142 -13.42 8.56 11.49
N TRP A 143 -13.90 7.31 11.40
CA TRP A 143 -14.89 6.79 12.32
C TRP A 143 -14.39 6.82 13.77
N PHE A 144 -13.19 6.29 14.06
CA PHE A 144 -12.62 6.35 15.41
C PHE A 144 -12.42 7.78 15.89
N TYR A 145 -11.93 8.66 15.03
CA TYR A 145 -11.73 10.07 15.34
C TYR A 145 -13.05 10.77 15.74
N GLN A 146 -14.14 10.49 15.02
CA GLN A 146 -15.49 10.98 15.35
C GLN A 146 -16.03 10.37 16.65
N GLN A 147 -15.77 9.09 16.92
CA GLN A 147 -16.17 8.46 18.18
C GLN A 147 -15.46 9.08 19.39
N ALA A 148 -14.25 9.61 19.22
CA ALA A 148 -13.56 10.38 20.25
C ALA A 148 -14.16 11.80 20.47
N GLY A 149 -15.26 12.15 19.80
CA GLY A 149 -15.95 13.44 19.94
C GLY A 149 -15.27 14.57 19.16
N ALA A 150 -14.35 14.25 18.28
CA ALA A 150 -13.63 15.22 17.48
C ALA A 150 -14.44 15.74 16.27
N SER A 151 -14.02 16.86 15.67
CA SER A 151 -14.70 17.51 14.55
C SER A 151 -14.63 16.71 13.24
N SER A 152 -15.47 17.06 12.27
CA SER A 152 -15.44 16.45 10.93
C SER A 152 -14.10 16.69 10.23
N LEU A 153 -13.72 15.74 9.38
CA LEU A 153 -12.51 15.77 8.55
C LEU A 153 -12.92 15.80 7.07
N ASP A 154 -12.12 16.47 6.23
CA ASP A 154 -12.25 16.40 4.78
C ASP A 154 -11.48 15.22 4.17
N GLY A 155 -10.54 14.64 4.94
CA GLY A 155 -9.79 13.47 4.50
C GLY A 155 -8.69 13.04 5.46
N VAL A 156 -7.94 12.03 5.01
CA VAL A 156 -6.81 11.44 5.74
C VAL A 156 -5.61 11.34 4.81
N ILE A 157 -4.44 11.72 5.31
CA ILE A 157 -3.16 11.59 4.62
C ILE A 157 -2.27 10.67 5.44
N ALA A 158 -1.78 9.58 4.86
CA ALA A 158 -0.80 8.71 5.50
C ALA A 158 0.59 8.96 4.92
N ILE A 159 1.58 9.09 5.80
CA ILE A 159 2.98 9.36 5.44
C ILE A 159 3.86 8.34 6.16
N ASN A 160 4.59 7.52 5.41
CA ASN A 160 5.58 6.62 5.96
C ASN A 160 6.85 7.37 6.39
N ALA A 161 7.53 6.91 7.41
CA ALA A 161 8.71 7.57 7.96
C ALA A 161 9.88 7.73 6.96
N ASN A 162 9.97 6.86 5.95
CA ASN A 162 10.97 6.99 4.88
C ASN A 162 10.78 8.25 4.01
N VAL A 163 9.58 8.81 3.93
CA VAL A 163 9.33 10.09 3.24
C VAL A 163 10.12 11.22 3.89
N LEU A 164 10.13 11.25 5.24
CA LEU A 164 10.90 12.24 5.98
C LEU A 164 12.41 12.07 5.76
N ALA A 165 12.90 10.83 5.70
CA ALA A 165 14.31 10.57 5.36
C ALA A 165 14.68 11.11 3.97
N GLU A 166 13.83 10.90 2.96
CA GLU A 166 14.04 11.42 1.61
C GLU A 166 13.97 12.95 1.55
N LEU A 167 13.07 13.57 2.30
CA LEU A 167 13.03 15.03 2.42
C LEU A 167 14.29 15.59 3.07
N LEU A 168 14.80 14.96 4.14
CA LEU A 168 16.03 15.38 4.79
C LEU A 168 17.28 15.21 3.89
N ALA A 169 17.27 14.25 2.96
CA ALA A 169 18.31 14.14 1.95
C ALA A 169 18.42 15.38 1.05
N VAL A 170 17.30 16.01 0.77
CA VAL A 170 17.19 17.20 -0.07
C VAL A 170 17.38 18.48 0.74
N LEU A 171 16.68 18.58 1.89
CA LEU A 171 16.63 19.79 2.72
C LEU A 171 17.84 19.94 3.65
N GLY A 172 18.62 18.86 3.83
CA GLY A 172 19.72 18.78 4.80
C GLY A 172 19.24 18.51 6.24
N PRO A 173 20.20 18.29 7.14
CA PRO A 173 19.92 17.91 8.54
C PRO A 173 19.14 18.97 9.31
N VAL A 174 18.40 18.53 10.33
CA VAL A 174 17.66 19.37 11.28
C VAL A 174 18.22 19.14 12.67
N SER A 175 18.52 20.22 13.37
CA SER A 175 18.95 20.19 14.79
C SER A 175 17.77 20.54 15.69
N LEU A 176 17.55 19.70 16.69
CA LEU A 176 16.62 19.92 17.78
C LEU A 176 17.43 20.26 19.04
N GLU A 177 17.59 21.56 19.31
CA GLU A 177 18.50 22.04 20.38
C GLU A 177 18.05 21.55 21.75
N ASP A 178 16.75 21.52 22.02
CA ASP A 178 16.19 21.09 23.31
C ASP A 178 16.47 19.60 23.60
N TYR A 179 16.72 18.80 22.59
CA TYR A 179 17.07 17.38 22.69
C TYR A 179 18.59 17.14 22.55
N GLY A 180 19.33 18.15 22.11
CA GLY A 180 20.78 18.01 21.84
C GLY A 180 21.11 17.08 20.65
N ILE A 181 20.15 16.88 19.73
CA ILE A 181 20.27 15.93 18.60
C ILE A 181 20.24 16.65 17.25
N THR A 182 20.89 16.04 16.27
CA THR A 182 20.80 16.45 14.87
C THR A 182 20.32 15.26 14.05
N ILE A 183 19.20 15.43 13.36
CA ILE A 183 18.52 14.42 12.57
C ILE A 183 18.84 14.63 11.10
N ASN A 184 19.23 13.56 10.41
CA ASN A 184 19.51 13.53 8.97
C ASN A 184 18.90 12.28 8.33
N GLN A 185 19.10 12.11 7.03
CA GLN A 185 18.60 10.97 6.26
C GLN A 185 19.04 9.61 6.83
N GLU A 186 20.23 9.52 7.38
CA GLU A 186 20.87 8.26 7.77
C GLU A 186 20.44 7.81 9.16
N ASN A 187 20.24 8.76 10.10
CA ASN A 187 20.01 8.46 11.52
C ASN A 187 18.55 8.64 11.98
N ILE A 188 17.67 9.16 11.13
CA ILE A 188 16.30 9.54 11.54
C ILE A 188 15.53 8.40 12.20
N PHE A 189 15.63 7.17 11.69
CA PHE A 189 14.90 6.03 12.23
C PHE A 189 15.40 5.66 13.63
N ASP A 190 16.71 5.62 13.81
CA ASP A 190 17.32 5.23 15.09
C ASP A 190 17.08 6.31 16.14
N VAL A 191 17.31 7.58 15.77
CA VAL A 191 17.10 8.72 16.68
C VAL A 191 15.65 8.84 17.10
N LEU A 192 14.70 8.80 16.16
CA LEU A 192 13.28 8.88 16.52
C LEU A 192 12.83 7.68 17.36
N GLN A 193 13.38 6.50 17.11
CA GLN A 193 13.06 5.32 17.89
C GLN A 193 13.58 5.44 19.32
N GLU A 194 14.83 5.90 19.49
CA GLU A 194 15.44 6.12 20.80
C GLU A 194 14.68 7.18 21.61
N GLU A 195 14.39 8.33 21.01
CA GLU A 195 13.66 9.43 21.68
C GLU A 195 12.23 9.05 22.07
N VAL A 196 11.54 8.27 21.22
CA VAL A 196 10.15 7.85 21.45
C VAL A 196 10.05 6.74 22.50
N GLU A 197 11.05 5.85 22.60
CA GLU A 197 10.95 4.64 23.42
C GLU A 197 11.76 4.73 24.73
N LEU A 198 12.86 5.48 24.74
CA LEU A 198 13.81 5.50 25.87
C LEU A 198 13.97 6.86 26.53
N ASN A 199 13.93 7.94 25.75
CA ASN A 199 14.33 9.25 26.25
C ASN A 199 13.14 10.22 26.48
N TYR A 200 11.88 9.75 26.30
CA TYR A 200 10.74 10.62 26.51
C TYR A 200 10.48 10.90 28.01
N ASP A 201 9.83 12.03 28.28
CA ASP A 201 9.41 12.41 29.62
C ASP A 201 8.26 11.53 30.12
N GLU A 202 8.57 10.56 30.98
CA GLU A 202 7.61 9.62 31.54
C GLU A 202 6.60 10.31 32.46
N GLU A 203 6.99 11.39 33.16
CA GLU A 203 6.10 12.12 34.09
C GLU A 203 5.00 12.85 33.30
N LEU A 204 5.37 13.46 32.16
CA LEU A 204 4.43 14.13 31.26
C LEU A 204 3.71 13.15 30.32
N ASN A 205 4.20 11.93 30.21
CA ASN A 205 3.70 10.90 29.28
C ASN A 205 3.56 11.40 27.82
N GLN A 206 4.63 12.01 27.31
CA GLN A 206 4.67 12.63 25.98
C GLN A 206 5.66 11.93 25.03
N PRO A 207 5.47 10.65 24.70
CA PRO A 207 6.45 9.89 23.92
C PRO A 207 6.59 10.37 22.47
N LYS A 208 5.72 11.24 21.97
CA LYS A 208 5.75 11.79 20.60
C LYS A 208 6.17 13.24 20.54
N ALA A 209 6.68 13.81 21.65
CA ALA A 209 7.11 15.21 21.71
C ALA A 209 8.17 15.54 20.64
N VAL A 210 9.17 14.67 20.47
CA VAL A 210 10.20 14.86 19.43
C VAL A 210 9.64 14.99 18.02
N ILE A 211 8.57 14.25 17.68
CA ILE A 211 7.89 14.33 16.38
C ILE A 211 7.14 15.65 16.26
N ALA A 212 6.46 16.06 17.33
CA ALA A 212 5.72 17.32 17.37
C ALA A 212 6.64 18.54 17.20
N ASP A 213 7.86 18.47 17.70
CA ASP A 213 8.84 19.54 17.60
C ASP A 213 9.64 19.50 16.28
N LEU A 214 9.85 18.31 15.67
CA LEU A 214 10.57 18.11 14.41
C LEU A 214 9.74 18.57 13.17
N VAL A 215 8.46 18.17 13.11
CA VAL A 215 7.63 18.37 11.91
C VAL A 215 7.50 19.84 11.53
N PRO A 216 7.23 20.80 12.44
CA PRO A 216 7.18 22.23 12.09
C PRO A 216 8.48 22.76 11.49
N ILE A 217 9.66 22.32 11.99
CA ILE A 217 10.97 22.75 11.49
C ILE A 217 11.21 22.22 10.07
N VAL A 218 10.86 20.96 9.80
CA VAL A 218 10.97 20.39 8.47
C VAL A 218 10.04 21.11 7.50
N LEU A 219 8.81 21.43 7.94
CA LEU A 219 7.84 22.17 7.14
C LEU A 219 8.30 23.59 6.83
N GLU A 220 8.88 24.30 7.80
CA GLU A 220 9.48 25.60 7.59
C GLU A 220 10.62 25.55 6.56
N LYS A 221 11.53 24.57 6.69
CA LYS A 221 12.60 24.35 5.71
C LYS A 221 12.06 24.07 4.31
N LEU A 222 11.01 23.26 4.20
CA LEU A 222 10.38 22.92 2.95
C LEU A 222 9.76 24.14 2.26
N LEU A 223 9.12 25.01 3.02
CA LEU A 223 8.46 26.21 2.50
C LEU A 223 9.42 27.37 2.20
N SER A 224 10.54 27.46 2.93
CA SER A 224 11.52 28.54 2.80
C SER A 224 12.62 28.29 1.78
N ASN A 225 12.85 27.03 1.36
CA ASN A 225 13.99 26.66 0.52
C ASN A 225 13.63 26.70 -0.98
N ASN A 226 13.57 27.91 -1.53
CA ASN A 226 13.17 28.13 -2.94
C ASN A 226 14.08 27.43 -3.97
N ASP A 227 15.35 27.21 -3.64
CA ASP A 227 16.32 26.62 -4.57
C ASP A 227 16.15 25.09 -4.71
N LYS A 228 15.35 24.47 -3.84
CA LYS A 228 15.15 23.01 -3.76
C LYS A 228 13.76 22.54 -4.20
N HIS A 229 12.93 23.43 -4.72
CA HIS A 229 11.54 23.10 -5.07
C HIS A 229 11.44 21.93 -6.06
N LYS A 230 12.34 21.86 -7.04
CA LYS A 230 12.32 20.80 -8.04
C LYS A 230 12.57 19.43 -7.40
N GLU A 231 13.63 19.33 -6.61
CA GLU A 231 14.00 18.08 -5.92
C GLU A 231 12.93 17.66 -4.90
N VAL A 232 12.31 18.62 -4.22
CA VAL A 232 11.17 18.36 -3.32
C VAL A 232 9.97 17.79 -4.08
N VAL A 233 9.61 18.38 -5.24
CA VAL A 233 8.54 17.86 -6.11
C VAL A 233 8.87 16.44 -6.58
N GLU A 234 10.13 16.14 -6.94
CA GLU A 234 10.57 14.80 -7.32
C GLU A 234 10.40 13.80 -6.17
N VAL A 235 10.71 14.20 -4.92
CA VAL A 235 10.47 13.36 -3.73
C VAL A 235 8.97 13.07 -3.58
N PHE A 236 8.10 14.09 -3.66
CA PHE A 236 6.66 13.87 -3.55
C PHE A 236 6.11 13.00 -4.69
N ALA A 237 6.51 13.24 -5.92
CA ALA A 237 6.08 12.42 -7.06
C ALA A 237 6.50 10.95 -6.88
N LYS A 238 7.74 10.69 -6.44
CA LYS A 238 8.25 9.36 -6.14
C LYS A 238 7.47 8.69 -5.00
N THR A 239 7.25 9.41 -3.89
CA THR A 239 6.62 8.85 -2.68
C THR A 239 5.12 8.62 -2.84
N LEU A 240 4.43 9.42 -3.66
CA LEU A 240 3.06 9.15 -4.10
C LEU A 240 2.99 7.93 -5.02
N ALA A 241 3.92 7.80 -5.98
CA ALA A 241 3.98 6.64 -6.88
C ALA A 241 4.30 5.33 -6.14
N SER A 242 5.17 5.36 -5.10
CA SER A 242 5.49 4.21 -4.25
C SER A 242 4.43 3.95 -3.17
N LYS A 243 3.43 4.81 -3.03
CA LYS A 243 2.40 4.79 -1.97
C LYS A 243 2.98 5.02 -0.56
N ASP A 244 4.16 5.58 -0.43
CA ASP A 244 4.69 6.02 0.85
C ASP A 244 3.95 7.25 1.39
N ILE A 245 3.29 7.99 0.48
CA ILE A 245 2.22 8.93 0.78
C ILE A 245 0.94 8.40 0.16
N GLN A 246 -0.14 8.32 0.94
CA GLN A 246 -1.47 7.94 0.49
C GLN A 246 -2.47 8.98 0.95
N ILE A 247 -3.42 9.33 0.08
CA ILE A 247 -4.39 10.40 0.34
C ILE A 247 -5.80 9.85 0.14
N TYR A 248 -6.67 10.12 1.12
CA TYR A 248 -8.10 9.86 1.05
C TYR A 248 -8.86 11.18 1.23
N SER A 249 -9.92 11.38 0.45
CA SER A 249 -10.84 12.51 0.56
C SER A 249 -12.27 12.04 0.73
N GLU A 250 -13.02 12.69 1.64
CA GLU A 250 -14.47 12.50 1.79
C GLU A 250 -15.24 13.04 0.57
N ASN A 251 -14.66 13.98 -0.19
CA ASN A 251 -15.23 14.46 -1.43
C ASN A 251 -15.05 13.40 -2.53
N LYS A 252 -16.18 12.90 -3.06
CA LYS A 252 -16.16 11.83 -4.06
C LYS A 252 -15.39 12.18 -5.34
N VAL A 253 -15.51 13.39 -5.84
CA VAL A 253 -14.83 13.84 -7.08
C VAL A 253 -13.32 13.84 -6.87
N THR A 254 -12.87 14.41 -5.76
CA THR A 254 -11.46 14.44 -5.35
C THR A 254 -10.94 13.03 -5.12
N GLN A 255 -11.73 12.17 -4.47
CA GLN A 255 -11.36 10.76 -4.23
C GLN A 255 -11.23 9.98 -5.55
N ASP A 256 -12.14 10.17 -6.50
CA ASP A 256 -12.06 9.51 -7.80
C ASP A 256 -10.79 9.96 -8.57
N SER A 257 -10.42 11.24 -8.50
CA SER A 257 -9.15 11.74 -9.05
C SER A 257 -7.92 11.12 -8.36
N LEU A 258 -7.91 11.03 -7.03
CA LEU A 258 -6.84 10.38 -6.27
C LEU A 258 -6.68 8.91 -6.65
N VAL A 259 -7.78 8.21 -6.91
CA VAL A 259 -7.76 6.81 -7.39
C VAL A 259 -7.15 6.75 -8.80
N ASN A 260 -7.55 7.64 -9.70
CA ASN A 260 -7.07 7.66 -11.09
C ASN A 260 -5.56 7.94 -11.17
N PHE A 261 -5.02 8.80 -10.32
CA PHE A 261 -3.58 9.06 -10.20
C PHE A 261 -2.82 7.98 -9.43
N GLY A 262 -3.52 7.01 -8.81
CA GLY A 262 -2.89 5.96 -7.98
C GLY A 262 -2.41 6.45 -6.60
N TRP A 263 -2.80 7.67 -6.18
CA TRP A 263 -2.35 8.29 -4.93
C TRP A 263 -3.20 7.89 -3.71
N SER A 264 -4.34 7.25 -3.96
CA SER A 264 -5.26 6.83 -2.88
C SER A 264 -4.86 5.53 -2.19
N GLY A 265 -3.89 4.77 -2.71
CA GLY A 265 -3.58 3.42 -2.19
C GLY A 265 -4.74 2.43 -2.28
N LYS A 266 -5.73 2.68 -3.14
CA LYS A 266 -6.90 1.81 -3.31
C LYS A 266 -6.52 0.42 -3.81
N SER A 267 -7.18 -0.61 -3.29
CA SER A 267 -7.13 -1.97 -3.82
C SER A 267 -7.70 -1.99 -5.24
N LEU A 268 -6.91 -2.49 -6.18
CA LEU A 268 -7.31 -2.51 -7.58
C LEU A 268 -8.37 -3.58 -7.83
N ASP A 269 -9.42 -3.22 -8.57
CA ASP A 269 -10.36 -4.17 -9.14
C ASP A 269 -9.79 -4.67 -10.47
N TYR A 270 -9.59 -5.99 -10.56
CA TYR A 270 -9.07 -6.61 -11.75
C TYR A 270 -9.78 -7.93 -12.02
N ASN A 271 -10.21 -8.14 -13.25
CA ASN A 271 -11.07 -9.27 -13.64
C ASN A 271 -10.30 -10.51 -14.14
N LYS A 272 -8.96 -10.48 -14.09
CA LYS A 272 -8.08 -11.62 -14.40
C LYS A 272 -7.23 -11.96 -13.18
N ASP A 273 -5.99 -12.37 -13.35
CA ASP A 273 -5.15 -12.76 -12.22
C ASP A 273 -4.66 -11.52 -11.46
N TYR A 274 -4.74 -11.62 -10.15
CA TYR A 274 -4.38 -10.57 -9.21
C TYR A 274 -3.59 -11.14 -8.06
N LEU A 275 -2.58 -10.43 -7.62
CA LEU A 275 -1.79 -10.79 -6.45
C LEU A 275 -1.43 -9.55 -5.62
N ALA A 276 -1.75 -9.60 -4.34
CA ALA A 276 -1.10 -8.73 -3.35
C ALA A 276 -0.66 -9.57 -2.15
N VAL A 277 0.59 -9.42 -1.75
CA VAL A 277 1.16 -10.04 -0.54
C VAL A 277 1.34 -8.95 0.49
N ILE A 278 0.54 -9.02 1.54
CA ILE A 278 0.47 -8.01 2.60
C ILE A 278 1.03 -8.59 3.88
N ASN A 279 2.12 -8.01 4.32
CA ASN A 279 2.76 -8.34 5.60
C ASN A 279 2.19 -7.41 6.68
N THR A 280 1.84 -7.97 7.82
CA THR A 280 1.44 -7.21 8.99
C THR A 280 2.31 -7.69 10.14
N ASN A 281 3.24 -6.86 10.57
CA ASN A 281 4.08 -7.15 11.72
C ASN A 281 3.21 -7.09 12.99
N ILE A 282 3.01 -8.24 13.60
CA ILE A 282 2.25 -8.37 14.85
C ILE A 282 3.16 -9.02 15.87
N ALA A 283 3.53 -8.29 16.90
CA ALA A 283 4.49 -8.73 17.91
C ALA A 283 5.92 -9.02 17.37
N GLY A 284 6.27 -8.51 16.22
CA GLY A 284 7.64 -8.58 15.66
C GLY A 284 8.53 -7.39 16.02
N GLY A 285 8.04 -6.46 16.82
CA GLY A 285 8.77 -5.23 17.16
C GLY A 285 9.09 -4.37 15.93
N LYS A 286 10.05 -3.46 16.07
CA LYS A 286 10.47 -2.54 14.99
C LYS A 286 11.62 -3.14 14.16
N THR A 287 11.39 -4.32 13.58
CA THR A 287 12.42 -5.16 12.94
C THR A 287 12.33 -5.24 11.43
N ASP A 288 11.29 -4.68 10.78
CA ASP A 288 11.07 -4.82 9.34
C ASP A 288 12.13 -4.15 8.46
N ASN A 289 12.91 -3.22 9.02
CA ASN A 289 14.05 -2.64 8.31
C ASN A 289 15.11 -3.69 7.90
N ASN A 290 15.20 -4.79 8.64
CA ASN A 290 16.13 -5.89 8.40
C ASN A 290 15.52 -7.04 7.60
N ILE A 291 14.24 -6.93 7.18
CA ILE A 291 13.54 -7.98 6.46
C ILE A 291 13.66 -7.79 4.96
N TYR A 292 14.15 -8.84 4.29
CA TYR A 292 14.22 -8.94 2.83
C TYR A 292 13.22 -10.00 2.37
N GLN A 293 12.44 -9.70 1.35
CA GLN A 293 11.42 -10.59 0.82
C GLN A 293 11.63 -10.83 -0.67
N THR A 294 11.52 -12.10 -1.08
CA THR A 294 11.43 -12.48 -2.48
C THR A 294 10.15 -13.27 -2.70
N ILE A 295 9.39 -12.89 -3.70
CA ILE A 295 8.15 -13.53 -4.13
C ILE A 295 8.41 -14.16 -5.49
N ASP A 296 8.37 -15.50 -5.57
CA ASP A 296 8.42 -16.24 -6.82
C ASP A 296 7.00 -16.73 -7.14
N HIS A 297 6.39 -16.15 -8.16
CA HIS A 297 5.07 -16.51 -8.68
C HIS A 297 5.23 -17.37 -9.94
N GLN A 298 4.50 -18.47 -10.00
CA GLN A 298 4.41 -19.33 -11.17
C GLN A 298 2.96 -19.68 -11.49
N ALA A 299 2.48 -19.26 -12.65
CA ALA A 299 1.19 -19.67 -13.19
C ALA A 299 1.38 -20.85 -14.14
N ARG A 300 0.79 -22.00 -13.80
CA ARG A 300 0.77 -23.18 -14.68
C ARG A 300 -0.60 -23.29 -15.35
N ILE A 301 -0.60 -23.21 -16.66
CA ILE A 301 -1.81 -23.33 -17.48
C ILE A 301 -1.88 -24.78 -18.01
N SER A 302 -2.99 -25.43 -17.76
CA SER A 302 -3.23 -26.81 -18.23
C SER A 302 -3.84 -26.82 -19.65
N VAL A 303 -3.89 -27.98 -20.27
CA VAL A 303 -4.44 -28.17 -21.63
C VAL A 303 -5.93 -27.80 -21.75
N ASN A 304 -6.67 -27.82 -20.65
CA ASN A 304 -8.07 -27.42 -20.58
C ASN A 304 -8.27 -25.95 -20.13
N GLY A 305 -7.17 -25.17 -20.10
CA GLY A 305 -7.18 -23.76 -19.76
C GLY A 305 -7.24 -23.44 -18.26
N GLU A 306 -7.30 -24.45 -17.38
CA GLU A 306 -7.23 -24.19 -15.92
C GLU A 306 -5.87 -23.62 -15.52
N ILE A 307 -5.87 -22.68 -14.58
CA ILE A 307 -4.67 -22.00 -14.12
C ILE A 307 -4.45 -22.31 -12.63
N ILE A 308 -3.31 -22.90 -12.33
CA ILE A 308 -2.87 -23.14 -10.96
C ILE A 308 -1.66 -22.26 -10.70
N ASN A 309 -1.78 -21.38 -9.72
CA ASN A 309 -0.70 -20.56 -9.25
C ASN A 309 0.04 -21.23 -8.10
N THR A 310 1.36 -21.16 -8.15
CA THR A 310 2.25 -21.53 -7.06
C THR A 310 3.02 -20.27 -6.65
N LEU A 311 2.85 -19.86 -5.42
CA LEU A 311 3.51 -18.71 -4.84
C LEU A 311 4.50 -19.21 -3.78
N LYS A 312 5.77 -18.87 -3.97
CA LYS A 312 6.84 -19.13 -3.02
C LYS A 312 7.31 -17.81 -2.45
N ILE A 313 7.19 -17.60 -1.14
CA ILE A 313 7.61 -16.39 -0.46
C ILE A 313 8.79 -16.74 0.42
N THR A 314 9.94 -16.14 0.14
CA THR A 314 11.15 -16.29 0.95
C THR A 314 11.40 -14.98 1.67
N ARG A 315 11.49 -15.02 3.00
CA ARG A 315 11.85 -13.88 3.84
C ARG A 315 13.13 -14.18 4.61
N SER A 316 14.00 -13.18 4.71
CA SER A 316 15.26 -13.25 5.44
C SER A 316 15.34 -12.09 6.42
N ASN A 317 15.62 -12.40 7.69
CA ASN A 317 15.97 -11.40 8.69
C ASN A 317 17.50 -11.22 8.69
N LYS A 318 17.98 -10.05 8.29
CA LYS A 318 19.41 -9.72 8.18
C LYS A 318 20.00 -9.08 9.43
N ALA A 319 19.22 -8.99 10.52
CA ALA A 319 19.77 -8.57 11.80
C ALA A 319 20.81 -9.60 12.28
N GLU A 320 21.91 -9.13 12.85
CA GLU A 320 22.98 -9.99 13.40
C GLU A 320 22.65 -10.44 14.83
N GLU A 321 21.93 -9.60 15.58
CA GLU A 321 21.53 -9.81 16.96
C GLU A 321 20.05 -9.48 17.15
N GLU A 322 19.47 -9.89 18.28
CA GLU A 322 18.14 -9.45 18.69
C GLU A 322 18.13 -7.93 18.81
N ALA A 323 17.19 -7.28 18.11
CA ALA A 323 17.02 -5.86 18.21
C ALA A 323 16.60 -5.50 19.65
N LEU A 324 17.07 -4.34 20.16
CA LEU A 324 16.70 -3.83 21.48
C LEU A 324 15.16 -3.76 21.67
N PHE A 325 14.45 -3.56 20.56
CA PHE A 325 12.98 -3.56 20.46
C PHE A 325 12.47 -4.77 19.64
N GLY A 326 13.12 -5.91 19.80
CA GLY A 326 12.72 -7.18 19.19
C GLY A 326 11.33 -7.59 19.66
N GLY A 327 10.63 -8.34 18.80
CA GLY A 327 9.29 -8.78 19.08
C GLY A 327 9.21 -9.95 20.05
N LEU A 328 7.99 -10.42 20.28
CA LEU A 328 7.75 -11.70 20.94
C LEU A 328 8.57 -12.78 20.23
N TYR A 329 9.18 -13.68 20.96
CA TYR A 329 10.09 -14.73 20.47
C TYR A 329 11.45 -14.23 19.92
N GLY A 330 11.87 -12.99 20.21
CA GLY A 330 13.16 -12.46 19.77
C GLY A 330 13.30 -12.21 18.27
N GLY A 331 12.21 -12.25 17.52
CA GLY A 331 12.23 -12.15 16.05
C GLY A 331 11.10 -11.34 15.44
N ASN A 332 11.13 -11.23 14.10
CA ASN A 332 10.07 -10.61 13.32
C ASN A 332 8.90 -11.60 13.16
N THR A 333 7.76 -11.31 13.77
CA THR A 333 6.53 -12.10 13.66
C THR A 333 5.54 -11.37 12.76
N SER A 334 5.21 -11.96 11.62
CA SER A 334 4.36 -11.36 10.61
C SER A 334 3.15 -12.24 10.28
N TYR A 335 1.97 -11.63 10.24
CA TYR A 335 0.77 -12.22 9.67
C TYR A 335 0.71 -11.84 8.20
N LEU A 336 0.94 -12.83 7.33
CA LEU A 336 0.93 -12.68 5.88
C LEU A 336 -0.49 -12.90 5.37
N ARG A 337 -0.98 -11.97 4.54
CA ARG A 337 -2.26 -12.07 3.85
C ARG A 337 -2.01 -12.01 2.35
N ILE A 338 -2.38 -13.06 1.65
CA ILE A 338 -2.21 -13.22 0.21
C ILE A 338 -3.57 -13.04 -0.44
N TYR A 339 -3.76 -11.90 -1.10
CA TYR A 339 -4.98 -11.53 -1.80
C TYR A 339 -4.91 -11.99 -3.24
N THR A 340 -5.92 -12.76 -3.66
CA THR A 340 -6.05 -13.38 -4.98
C THR A 340 -7.44 -13.08 -5.56
N PRO A 341 -7.72 -13.36 -6.83
CA PRO A 341 -9.05 -13.18 -7.40
C PRO A 341 -10.15 -13.85 -6.56
N LEU A 342 -11.30 -13.18 -6.42
CA LEU A 342 -12.43 -13.72 -5.66
C LEU A 342 -12.81 -15.11 -6.17
N ASN A 343 -13.07 -16.04 -5.26
CA ASN A 343 -13.33 -17.47 -5.50
C ASN A 343 -12.12 -18.26 -6.03
N SER A 344 -10.88 -17.80 -5.80
CA SER A 344 -9.70 -18.66 -5.93
C SER A 344 -9.80 -19.85 -4.98
N GLU A 345 -9.52 -21.05 -5.47
CA GLU A 345 -9.63 -22.30 -4.71
C GLU A 345 -8.27 -22.63 -4.05
N PHE A 346 -8.23 -22.75 -2.72
CA PHE A 346 -7.06 -23.20 -1.99
C PHE A 346 -6.71 -24.65 -2.33
N ILE A 347 -5.43 -24.95 -2.51
CA ILE A 347 -4.94 -26.32 -2.77
C ILE A 347 -4.04 -26.80 -1.62
N GLU A 348 -2.99 -26.05 -1.31
CA GLU A 348 -2.06 -26.39 -0.24
C GLU A 348 -1.25 -25.18 0.24
N ALA A 349 -0.77 -25.23 1.46
CA ALA A 349 0.21 -24.31 2.00
C ALA A 349 1.23 -25.06 2.89
N VAL A 350 2.50 -24.66 2.83
CA VAL A 350 3.59 -25.30 3.61
C VAL A 350 4.60 -24.26 4.09
N GLY A 351 5.25 -24.55 5.20
CA GLY A 351 6.36 -23.76 5.75
C GLY A 351 5.93 -22.63 6.68
N PHE A 352 4.64 -22.42 6.88
CA PHE A 352 4.10 -21.44 7.81
C PHE A 352 4.25 -21.89 9.27
N ASP A 353 4.25 -20.91 10.17
CA ASP A 353 4.31 -21.14 11.60
C ASP A 353 2.90 -21.24 12.20
N LYS A 354 2.78 -21.99 13.27
CA LYS A 354 1.56 -22.05 14.06
C LYS A 354 1.78 -21.30 15.37
N ILE A 355 1.04 -20.22 15.58
CA ILE A 355 1.02 -19.54 16.87
C ILE A 355 0.06 -20.28 17.80
N PRO A 356 0.46 -20.64 19.02
CA PRO A 356 -0.40 -21.34 19.96
C PRO A 356 -1.62 -20.47 20.36
N ASP A 357 -2.81 -21.08 20.45
CA ASP A 357 -4.08 -20.38 20.69
C ASP A 357 -4.10 -19.59 22.01
N ASN A 358 -3.35 -20.04 23.01
CA ASN A 358 -3.28 -19.40 24.32
C ASN A 358 -2.53 -18.06 24.35
N TYR A 359 -1.88 -17.67 23.23
CA TYR A 359 -1.26 -16.36 23.12
C TYR A 359 -2.25 -15.26 22.66
N PHE A 360 -3.38 -15.65 22.10
CA PHE A 360 -4.36 -14.69 21.63
C PHE A 360 -5.27 -14.24 22.80
N ALA A 361 -5.35 -12.92 23.02
CA ALA A 361 -6.19 -12.35 24.06
C ALA A 361 -7.67 -12.47 23.69
N GLY A 362 -8.48 -13.02 24.60
CA GLY A 362 -9.93 -13.03 24.45
C GLY A 362 -10.53 -11.67 24.82
N ASN A 363 -11.59 -11.27 24.13
CA ASN A 363 -12.44 -10.13 24.49
C ASN A 363 -13.91 -10.48 24.21
N GLU A 364 -14.47 -11.29 25.07
CA GLU A 364 -15.84 -11.83 24.88
C GLU A 364 -16.93 -10.76 24.98
N ASN A 365 -16.64 -9.63 25.65
CA ASN A 365 -17.60 -8.53 25.85
C ASN A 365 -17.51 -7.42 24.80
N ALA A 366 -16.58 -7.49 23.86
CA ALA A 366 -16.43 -6.49 22.81
C ALA A 366 -17.30 -6.80 21.59
N GLN A 367 -17.79 -5.76 20.95
CA GLN A 367 -18.56 -5.88 19.71
C GLN A 367 -17.65 -6.17 18.53
N ILE A 368 -18.11 -7.01 17.60
CA ILE A 368 -17.43 -7.20 16.32
C ILE A 368 -17.68 -5.95 15.47
N ASP A 369 -16.62 -5.40 14.94
CA ASP A 369 -16.71 -4.28 13.99
C ASP A 369 -17.44 -4.72 12.72
N LYS A 370 -18.36 -3.87 12.22
CA LYS A 370 -19.18 -4.20 11.03
C LYS A 370 -18.36 -4.45 9.76
N ASP A 371 -17.21 -3.75 9.63
CA ASP A 371 -16.35 -3.86 8.45
C ASP A 371 -15.45 -5.10 8.53
N LEU A 372 -15.22 -5.64 9.75
CA LEU A 372 -14.51 -6.89 9.99
C LEU A 372 -15.42 -8.12 9.93
N ALA A 373 -16.74 -7.96 10.05
CA ALA A 373 -17.68 -9.08 10.18
C ALA A 373 -17.55 -10.11 9.04
N GLN A 374 -17.23 -9.68 7.82
CA GLN A 374 -17.04 -10.59 6.69
C GLN A 374 -15.72 -11.38 6.81
N GLU A 375 -14.68 -10.79 7.37
CA GLU A 375 -13.36 -11.45 7.56
C GLU A 375 -13.39 -12.46 8.70
N GLU A 376 -14.37 -12.37 9.62
CA GLU A 376 -14.57 -13.35 10.69
C GLU A 376 -15.22 -14.65 10.19
N ILE A 377 -15.82 -14.65 8.97
CA ILE A 377 -16.35 -15.84 8.30
C ILE A 377 -15.22 -16.49 7.51
N LYS A 378 -14.49 -17.39 8.16
CA LYS A 378 -13.31 -18.02 7.58
C LYS A 378 -13.33 -19.54 7.71
N MET A 379 -12.73 -20.21 6.72
CA MET A 379 -12.33 -21.61 6.80
C MET A 379 -10.87 -21.67 7.24
N ILE A 380 -10.52 -22.75 7.93
CA ILE A 380 -9.13 -23.01 8.35
C ILE A 380 -8.71 -24.35 7.75
N ASP A 381 -7.61 -24.36 7.00
CA ASP A 381 -7.02 -25.62 6.53
C ASP A 381 -6.38 -26.36 7.71
N ASN A 382 -6.83 -27.59 7.95
CA ASN A 382 -6.38 -28.39 9.09
C ASN A 382 -4.89 -28.75 9.06
N ASN A 383 -4.28 -28.80 7.87
CA ASN A 383 -2.89 -29.22 7.71
C ASN A 383 -1.92 -28.06 7.95
N SER A 384 -2.20 -26.91 7.37
CA SER A 384 -1.31 -25.74 7.41
C SER A 384 -1.75 -24.64 8.37
N ALA A 385 -2.96 -24.75 8.96
CA ALA A 385 -3.62 -23.70 9.73
C ALA A 385 -3.86 -22.40 8.90
N THR A 386 -3.81 -22.47 7.57
CA THR A 386 -4.09 -21.31 6.72
C THR A 386 -5.56 -20.92 6.84
N GLU A 387 -5.79 -19.65 7.12
CA GLU A 387 -7.11 -19.04 7.14
C GLU A 387 -7.52 -18.64 5.73
N ILE A 388 -8.76 -18.96 5.34
CA ILE A 388 -9.31 -18.71 4.00
C ILE A 388 -10.59 -17.92 4.19
N TYR A 389 -10.62 -16.69 3.70
CA TYR A 389 -11.77 -15.79 3.84
C TYR A 389 -11.88 -14.81 2.69
N THR A 390 -12.90 -13.98 2.71
CA THR A 390 -13.11 -12.91 1.73
C THR A 390 -12.88 -11.55 2.37
N SER A 391 -12.07 -10.72 1.74
CA SER A 391 -11.85 -9.32 2.10
C SER A 391 -11.62 -8.50 0.83
N LEU A 392 -12.14 -7.26 0.79
CA LEU A 392 -11.96 -6.32 -0.33
C LEU A 392 -12.31 -6.95 -1.70
N ASN A 393 -13.37 -7.73 -1.76
CA ASN A 393 -13.81 -8.47 -2.96
C ASN A 393 -12.73 -9.41 -3.55
N LYS A 394 -11.92 -10.00 -2.68
CA LYS A 394 -10.86 -10.95 -3.03
C LYS A 394 -10.88 -12.15 -2.10
N THR A 395 -10.39 -13.30 -2.56
CA THR A 395 -10.08 -14.44 -1.70
C THR A 395 -8.73 -14.18 -1.03
N VAL A 396 -8.70 -14.37 0.28
CA VAL A 396 -7.51 -14.17 1.10
C VAL A 396 -7.06 -15.50 1.68
N PHE A 397 -5.78 -15.79 1.55
CA PHE A 397 -5.09 -16.86 2.25
C PHE A 397 -4.14 -16.23 3.25
N ALA A 398 -4.36 -16.49 4.53
CA ALA A 398 -3.61 -15.82 5.59
C ALA A 398 -2.97 -16.83 6.54
N ASN A 399 -1.74 -16.53 6.96
CA ASN A 399 -0.99 -17.38 7.87
C ASN A 399 0.20 -16.63 8.50
N TRP A 400 0.90 -17.28 9.42
CA TRP A 400 1.98 -16.69 10.20
C TRP A 400 3.36 -17.08 9.71
N MET A 401 4.31 -16.16 9.86
CA MET A 401 5.72 -16.37 9.57
C MET A 401 6.57 -15.59 10.58
N THR A 402 7.38 -16.32 11.35
CA THR A 402 8.29 -15.75 12.36
C THR A 402 9.73 -16.01 11.94
N LEU A 403 10.57 -15.00 12.05
CA LEU A 403 11.99 -15.05 11.67
C LEU A 403 12.86 -14.56 12.82
N ALA A 404 13.72 -15.41 13.32
CA ALA A 404 14.79 -15.01 14.21
C ALA A 404 15.85 -14.19 13.47
N PRO A 405 16.70 -13.40 14.17
CA PRO A 405 17.87 -12.77 13.58
C PRO A 405 18.73 -13.78 12.80
N GLY A 406 19.18 -13.41 11.60
CA GLY A 406 19.96 -14.27 10.71
C GLY A 406 19.17 -15.38 10.00
N GLU A 407 17.90 -15.60 10.36
CA GLU A 407 17.08 -16.67 9.77
C GLU A 407 16.56 -16.33 8.37
N THR A 408 16.50 -17.34 7.53
CA THR A 408 15.80 -17.31 6.24
C THR A 408 14.79 -18.44 6.20
N LYS A 409 13.54 -18.10 5.94
CA LYS A 409 12.43 -19.05 5.83
C LYS A 409 11.71 -18.89 4.50
N THR A 410 11.21 -20.01 3.98
CA THR A 410 10.41 -20.06 2.76
C THR A 410 9.08 -20.71 3.04
N VAL A 411 8.01 -20.06 2.61
CA VAL A 411 6.65 -20.60 2.60
C VAL A 411 6.17 -20.78 1.18
N LEU A 412 5.31 -21.76 0.96
CA LEU A 412 4.69 -22.03 -0.32
C LEU A 412 3.18 -22.07 -0.16
N ILE A 413 2.46 -21.44 -1.11
CA ILE A 413 1.03 -21.58 -1.24
C ILE A 413 0.66 -21.87 -2.69
N LYS A 414 -0.32 -22.77 -2.87
CA LYS A 414 -0.84 -23.13 -4.18
C LYS A 414 -2.34 -22.98 -4.20
N TYR A 415 -2.84 -22.37 -5.26
CA TYR A 415 -4.26 -22.13 -5.46
C TYR A 415 -4.65 -22.16 -6.93
N LYS A 416 -5.93 -22.46 -7.21
CA LYS A 416 -6.49 -22.44 -8.56
C LYS A 416 -7.27 -21.14 -8.78
N LEU A 417 -7.10 -20.53 -9.95
CA LEU A 417 -7.85 -19.33 -10.34
C LEU A 417 -9.31 -19.68 -10.66
N PRO A 418 -10.24 -18.73 -10.41
CA PRO A 418 -11.69 -18.96 -10.62
C PRO A 418 -12.12 -18.93 -12.09
N PHE A 419 -11.19 -18.71 -13.01
CA PHE A 419 -11.45 -18.63 -14.45
C PHE A 419 -10.49 -19.55 -15.21
N ARG A 420 -10.80 -19.77 -16.47
CA ARG A 420 -10.00 -20.57 -17.42
C ARG A 420 -9.72 -19.76 -18.67
N LEU A 421 -8.62 -20.08 -19.36
CA LEU A 421 -8.34 -19.56 -20.69
C LEU A 421 -9.04 -20.44 -21.74
N ASP A 422 -9.58 -19.81 -22.77
CA ASP A 422 -10.09 -20.52 -23.95
C ASP A 422 -8.92 -20.83 -24.91
N LEU A 423 -8.32 -21.98 -24.74
CA LEU A 423 -7.22 -22.46 -25.58
C LEU A 423 -7.70 -23.14 -26.87
N GLY A 424 -9.03 -23.12 -27.13
CA GLY A 424 -9.64 -23.89 -28.18
C GLY A 424 -9.76 -25.39 -27.84
N ASP A 425 -10.54 -26.12 -28.63
CA ASP A 425 -10.74 -27.56 -28.40
C ASP A 425 -9.53 -28.35 -28.93
N PRO A 426 -8.72 -29.01 -28.07
CA PRO A 426 -7.61 -29.85 -28.52
C PRO A 426 -8.05 -31.11 -29.26
N LEU A 427 -9.34 -31.51 -29.15
CA LEU A 427 -9.91 -32.69 -29.79
C LEU A 427 -10.41 -32.44 -31.22
N VAL A 428 -10.46 -31.18 -31.67
CA VAL A 428 -10.84 -30.85 -33.03
C VAL A 428 -9.66 -31.02 -33.99
N ASN A 429 -9.22 -32.26 -34.14
CA ASN A 429 -8.16 -32.65 -35.08
C ASN A 429 -8.69 -33.04 -36.48
N ASN A 430 -9.93 -32.70 -36.80
CA ASN A 430 -10.50 -32.96 -38.13
C ASN A 430 -9.90 -32.00 -39.16
N TRP A 431 -9.10 -32.54 -40.08
CA TRP A 431 -8.41 -31.79 -41.14
C TRP A 431 -9.37 -30.90 -41.98
N TRP A 432 -10.64 -31.27 -42.09
CA TRP A 432 -11.70 -30.50 -42.76
C TRP A 432 -12.01 -29.19 -42.02
N GLN A 433 -11.99 -29.16 -40.71
CA GLN A 433 -12.21 -27.92 -39.92
C GLN A 433 -11.00 -26.98 -39.95
N LYS A 434 -9.78 -27.51 -40.08
CA LYS A 434 -8.55 -26.69 -40.27
C LYS A 434 -8.58 -25.92 -41.58
N MET A 435 -9.30 -26.41 -42.63
CA MET A 435 -9.38 -25.74 -43.91
C MET A 435 -10.37 -24.56 -43.93
N PHE A 436 -11.35 -24.53 -43.02
CA PHE A 436 -12.43 -23.53 -42.99
C PHE A 436 -12.41 -22.59 -41.75
N LYS A 437 -11.68 -22.89 -40.67
CA LYS A 437 -11.52 -22.01 -39.52
C LYS A 437 -10.15 -21.36 -39.55
N LYS A 438 -10.10 -20.13 -40.06
CA LYS A 438 -8.96 -19.23 -39.94
C LYS A 438 -8.92 -18.50 -38.59
N ASN A 439 -9.78 -18.84 -37.63
CA ASN A 439 -9.81 -18.19 -36.31
C ASN A 439 -8.92 -18.96 -35.34
N VAL A 440 -7.75 -18.42 -35.12
CA VAL A 440 -6.91 -18.76 -33.96
C VAL A 440 -7.70 -18.23 -32.75
N ASN A 441 -8.11 -19.11 -31.82
CA ASN A 441 -8.63 -18.64 -30.54
C ASN A 441 -7.47 -17.97 -29.81
N LEU A 442 -7.58 -16.67 -29.65
CA LEU A 442 -6.64 -15.87 -28.89
C LEU A 442 -7.32 -15.53 -27.55
N ASP A 443 -6.76 -16.04 -26.47
CA ASP A 443 -7.08 -15.58 -25.13
C ASP A 443 -5.80 -15.07 -24.48
N ASN A 444 -5.91 -14.18 -23.48
CA ASN A 444 -4.76 -13.62 -22.84
C ASN A 444 -4.77 -13.91 -21.32
N TYR A 445 -3.65 -14.39 -20.81
CA TYR A 445 -3.34 -14.36 -19.40
C TYR A 445 -2.66 -13.03 -19.06
N SER A 446 -3.14 -12.39 -18.00
CA SER A 446 -2.50 -11.19 -17.45
C SER A 446 -2.60 -11.21 -15.94
N LEU A 447 -1.51 -10.80 -15.30
CA LEU A 447 -1.37 -10.70 -13.86
C LEU A 447 -1.14 -9.25 -13.48
N VAL A 448 -1.92 -8.75 -12.53
CA VAL A 448 -1.64 -7.50 -11.83
C VAL A 448 -1.10 -7.83 -10.44
N VAL A 449 0.07 -7.30 -10.13
CA VAL A 449 0.65 -7.40 -8.79
C VAL A 449 0.63 -6.03 -8.13
N GLN A 450 -0.09 -5.94 -7.02
CA GLN A 450 -0.15 -4.71 -6.23
C GLN A 450 0.81 -4.81 -5.06
N SER A 451 1.85 -3.96 -5.07
CA SER A 451 2.82 -3.88 -3.97
C SER A 451 2.21 -3.24 -2.73
N GLN A 452 2.61 -3.72 -1.56
CA GLN A 452 2.30 -3.08 -0.28
C GLN A 452 3.11 -1.79 -0.12
N SER A 453 2.49 -0.76 0.45
CA SER A 453 3.17 0.46 0.90
C SER A 453 4.18 0.15 2.01
N GLY A 454 5.26 0.91 2.08
CA GLY A 454 6.26 0.86 3.17
C GLY A 454 7.28 -0.30 3.09
N LEU A 455 7.09 -1.26 2.18
CA LEU A 455 8.07 -2.34 1.97
C LEU A 455 9.27 -1.84 1.15
N LYS A 456 10.48 -1.97 1.72
CA LYS A 456 11.72 -1.52 1.06
C LYS A 456 12.40 -2.62 0.24
N ASN A 457 12.58 -3.79 0.83
CA ASN A 457 13.43 -4.87 0.29
C ASN A 457 12.56 -6.00 -0.27
N ASN A 458 11.80 -5.72 -1.33
CA ASN A 458 10.87 -6.69 -1.93
C ASN A 458 11.19 -6.92 -3.40
N LEU A 459 11.36 -8.20 -3.79
CA LEU A 459 11.60 -8.63 -5.15
C LEU A 459 10.49 -9.56 -5.61
N LEU A 460 9.97 -9.35 -6.81
CA LEU A 460 9.00 -10.23 -7.45
C LEU A 460 9.60 -10.85 -8.71
N ASN A 461 9.52 -12.17 -8.81
CA ASN A 461 9.74 -12.93 -10.04
C ASN A 461 8.41 -13.57 -10.44
N SER A 462 8.05 -13.49 -11.73
CA SER A 462 6.85 -14.16 -12.24
C SER A 462 7.16 -14.96 -13.48
N SER A 463 6.58 -16.15 -13.57
CA SER A 463 6.73 -17.04 -14.70
C SER A 463 5.40 -17.71 -15.07
N VAL A 464 5.24 -18.02 -16.35
CA VAL A 464 4.07 -18.73 -16.88
C VAL A 464 4.53 -20.03 -17.56
N ILE A 465 3.95 -21.15 -17.17
CA ILE A 465 4.18 -22.44 -17.81
C ILE A 465 2.96 -22.78 -18.68
N LEU A 466 3.20 -22.89 -19.96
CA LEU A 466 2.20 -23.23 -20.96
C LEU A 466 2.23 -24.74 -21.27
N PRO A 467 1.10 -25.34 -21.69
CA PRO A 467 1.09 -26.69 -22.22
C PRO A 467 1.76 -26.73 -23.62
N ASP A 468 2.34 -27.86 -23.99
CA ASP A 468 3.16 -28.05 -25.21
C ASP A 468 2.44 -27.69 -26.52
N ASN A 469 1.10 -27.73 -26.53
CA ASN A 469 0.27 -27.45 -27.68
C ASN A 469 -0.11 -25.96 -27.85
N VAL A 470 0.32 -25.10 -26.92
CA VAL A 470 0.02 -23.66 -26.92
C VAL A 470 1.25 -22.88 -27.37
N LYS A 471 1.05 -21.91 -28.23
CA LYS A 471 2.11 -20.96 -28.64
C LYS A 471 1.87 -19.61 -27.98
N LEU A 472 2.90 -19.08 -27.37
CA LEU A 472 2.91 -17.73 -26.85
C LEU A 472 3.05 -16.73 -28.02
N ILE A 473 2.12 -15.76 -28.07
CA ILE A 473 2.23 -14.60 -28.94
C ILE A 473 2.37 -13.41 -28.01
N PHE A 474 3.55 -12.79 -28.02
CA PHE A 474 3.75 -11.54 -27.28
C PHE A 474 3.13 -10.40 -28.09
N ASN A 475 2.26 -9.63 -27.42
CA ASN A 475 1.90 -8.29 -27.85
C ASN A 475 2.53 -7.35 -26.81
N ASN A 476 3.52 -6.56 -27.23
CA ASN A 476 4.07 -5.48 -26.42
C ASN A 476 3.07 -4.32 -26.34
#